data_3be2f43a0ccdf860a688e62815d676bd
#
_entry.id   3be2f43a0ccdf860a688e62815d676bd
#
_cell.length_a   1.000
_cell.length_b   1.000
_cell.length_c   1.000
_cell.angle_alpha   90.00
_cell.angle_beta   90.00
_cell.angle_gamma   90.00
#
_symmetry.space_group_name_H-M   'P 1'
#
loop_
_entity.id
_entity.type
_entity.pdbx_description
1 polymer ?
#
loop_
_entity_poly.entity_id
_entity_poly.type
_entity_poly.pdbx_seq_one_letter_code
_entity_poly.pdbx_strand_id
1 'polypeptide(L)'
;MSATLTDQANAVRPTDTEPFYGWRFIRRELPDGTIEWDQVPLTYEDVLHPEEGDQVTHSSIHQRRWHYLREVFERQVADDPSAVVLDDVRIEWDVPDLRPHGPDLMVIFGVRERKNWSTFRVAEEGVRPALIVEITSPETRGHDVMTKVDHYEMAGVPLYVIVDAVERRGQPGVRLIGYTLTPEGYRVLAPDDQGRLWLAPVRVWLGVRDGEIICYDESGRPLGDHLALVRALQEEEQARREAEARAMEAETRATAEQRARAAAEARVRELEEALRRTQQNL
;
A
#
# COMPACT_ATOMS: atom_id res chain seq x y z
N MET A 1 6.13 -37.14 24.54
CA MET A 1 4.67 -37.21 24.87
C MET A 1 4.00 -36.18 23.97
N SER A 2 3.24 -36.67 22.98
CA SER A 2 2.54 -35.82 21.99
C SER A 2 1.33 -35.17 22.68
N ALA A 3 1.31 -33.85 22.70
CA ALA A 3 0.12 -33.11 23.12
C ALA A 3 -0.87 -33.12 21.97
N THR A 4 -1.98 -33.78 22.13
CA THR A 4 -3.12 -33.76 21.19
C THR A 4 -3.81 -32.40 21.35
N LEU A 5 -3.72 -31.58 20.33
CA LEU A 5 -4.53 -30.38 20.18
C LEU A 5 -5.99 -30.80 20.02
N THR A 6 -6.77 -30.66 21.08
CA THR A 6 -8.22 -30.85 21.03
C THR A 6 -8.82 -29.57 20.46
N ASP A 7 -9.22 -29.67 19.20
CA ASP A 7 -9.85 -28.63 18.41
C ASP A 7 -11.32 -28.46 18.86
N GLN A 8 -11.55 -27.66 19.89
CA GLN A 8 -12.83 -27.04 20.20
C GLN A 8 -12.60 -25.73 20.96
N ALA A 9 -12.00 -24.75 20.23
CA ALA A 9 -12.09 -23.37 20.65
C ALA A 9 -13.56 -22.94 20.46
N ASN A 10 -14.23 -22.73 21.54
CA ASN A 10 -15.56 -22.09 21.60
C ASN A 10 -15.32 -20.59 21.29
N ALA A 11 -15.04 -20.27 20.02
CA ALA A 11 -14.90 -18.91 19.56
C ALA A 11 -16.29 -18.27 19.69
N VAL A 12 -16.43 -17.38 20.65
CA VAL A 12 -17.56 -16.47 20.74
C VAL A 12 -17.50 -15.60 19.48
N ARG A 13 -18.31 -15.97 18.47
CA ARG A 13 -18.49 -15.08 17.30
C ARG A 13 -19.24 -13.85 17.80
N PRO A 14 -18.71 -12.63 17.53
CA PRO A 14 -19.46 -11.41 17.79
C PRO A 14 -20.82 -11.51 17.08
N THR A 15 -21.86 -10.98 17.68
CA THR A 15 -23.15 -10.81 17.02
C THR A 15 -22.93 -9.90 15.79
N ASP A 16 -23.62 -10.13 14.67
CA ASP A 16 -23.46 -9.44 13.36
C ASP A 16 -23.57 -7.90 13.39
N THR A 17 -23.68 -7.29 14.56
CA THR A 17 -23.90 -5.85 14.78
C THR A 17 -22.74 -5.13 15.47
N GLU A 18 -21.75 -5.83 16.02
CA GLU A 18 -20.60 -5.19 16.68
C GLU A 18 -19.35 -5.29 15.82
N PRO A 19 -18.56 -4.21 15.70
CA PRO A 19 -17.31 -4.23 14.95
C PRO A 19 -16.31 -5.21 15.58
N PHE A 20 -15.68 -6.04 14.74
CA PHE A 20 -14.68 -7.00 15.17
C PHE A 20 -13.29 -6.43 14.93
N TYR A 21 -12.56 -6.15 16.01
CA TYR A 21 -11.24 -5.53 15.96
C TYR A 21 -10.08 -6.51 15.94
N GLY A 22 -10.32 -7.78 16.29
CA GLY A 22 -9.30 -8.79 16.45
C GLY A 22 -9.43 -9.55 17.76
N TRP A 23 -8.35 -10.16 18.20
CA TRP A 23 -8.36 -10.99 19.41
C TRP A 23 -7.01 -10.99 20.12
N ARG A 24 -7.02 -11.38 21.42
CA ARG A 24 -5.84 -11.75 22.19
C ARG A 24 -6.05 -13.09 22.89
N PHE A 25 -4.95 -13.75 23.25
CA PHE A 25 -5.00 -14.94 24.08
C PHE A 25 -4.72 -14.59 25.53
N ILE A 26 -5.63 -14.98 26.42
CA ILE A 26 -5.46 -14.81 27.86
C ILE A 26 -5.13 -16.18 28.46
N ARG A 27 -4.03 -16.24 29.23
CA ARG A 27 -3.64 -17.43 29.98
C ARG A 27 -4.56 -17.61 31.16
N ARG A 28 -5.22 -18.79 31.27
CA ARG A 28 -6.02 -19.19 32.38
C ARG A 28 -5.45 -20.47 33.04
N GLU A 29 -5.23 -20.43 34.35
CA GLU A 29 -4.81 -21.60 35.12
C GLU A 29 -6.02 -22.20 35.77
N LEU A 30 -6.29 -23.47 35.47
CA LEU A 30 -7.37 -24.24 36.05
C LEU A 30 -7.00 -24.75 37.47
N PRO A 31 -7.98 -25.11 38.31
CA PRO A 31 -7.73 -25.60 39.67
C PRO A 31 -6.84 -26.85 39.77
N ASP A 32 -6.72 -27.62 38.70
CA ASP A 32 -5.85 -28.79 38.59
C ASP A 32 -4.41 -28.45 38.13
N GLY A 33 -4.08 -27.16 37.95
CA GLY A 33 -2.80 -26.70 37.47
C GLY A 33 -2.63 -26.73 35.95
N THR A 34 -3.65 -27.12 35.19
CA THR A 34 -3.65 -27.10 33.74
C THR A 34 -3.72 -25.64 33.23
N ILE A 35 -2.94 -25.32 32.18
CA ILE A 35 -2.97 -24.01 31.54
C ILE A 35 -3.82 -24.09 30.28
N GLU A 36 -4.84 -23.26 30.20
CA GLU A 36 -5.66 -23.04 29.03
C GLU A 36 -5.40 -21.61 28.49
N TRP A 37 -5.58 -21.44 27.19
CA TRP A 37 -5.51 -20.16 26.50
C TRP A 37 -6.87 -19.82 25.95
N ASP A 38 -7.52 -18.82 26.55
CA ASP A 38 -8.80 -18.32 26.07
C ASP A 38 -8.58 -17.24 25.02
N GLN A 39 -9.22 -17.39 23.87
CA GLN A 39 -9.25 -16.35 22.84
C GLN A 39 -10.37 -15.37 23.19
N VAL A 40 -10.02 -14.11 23.44
CA VAL A 40 -10.97 -13.04 23.72
C VAL A 40 -10.94 -11.97 22.64
N PRO A 41 -12.09 -11.39 22.26
CA PRO A 41 -12.13 -10.31 21.29
C PRO A 41 -11.49 -9.04 21.87
N LEU A 42 -10.80 -8.28 21.00
CA LEU A 42 -10.30 -6.96 21.34
C LEU A 42 -11.43 -5.94 21.37
N THR A 43 -11.33 -5.01 22.30
CA THR A 43 -12.16 -3.81 22.36
C THR A 43 -11.51 -2.70 21.51
N TYR A 44 -12.24 -1.61 21.26
CA TYR A 44 -11.67 -0.41 20.66
C TYR A 44 -10.48 0.16 21.46
N GLU A 45 -10.59 0.17 22.79
CA GLU A 45 -9.52 0.64 23.70
C GLU A 45 -8.26 -0.22 23.58
N ASP A 46 -8.40 -1.53 23.35
CA ASP A 46 -7.28 -2.43 23.10
C ASP A 46 -6.57 -2.11 21.76
N VAL A 47 -7.34 -1.75 20.73
CA VAL A 47 -6.75 -1.34 19.43
C VAL A 47 -6.03 0.00 19.53
N LEU A 48 -6.59 0.95 20.29
CA LEU A 48 -5.95 2.24 20.54
C LEU A 48 -4.62 2.08 21.29
N HIS A 49 -4.58 1.17 22.24
CA HIS A 49 -3.44 0.89 23.12
C HIS A 49 -3.09 -0.60 23.14
N PRO A 50 -2.55 -1.14 22.02
CA PRO A 50 -2.32 -2.56 21.89
C PRO A 50 -1.28 -3.07 22.89
N GLU A 51 -1.52 -4.28 23.39
CA GLU A 51 -0.56 -5.04 24.18
C GLU A 51 0.27 -5.95 23.25
N GLU A 52 1.41 -6.41 23.77
CA GLU A 52 2.23 -7.36 23.02
C GLU A 52 1.46 -8.71 22.89
N GLY A 53 1.29 -9.16 21.64
CA GLY A 53 0.55 -10.39 21.33
C GLY A 53 -0.90 -10.18 20.89
N ASP A 54 -1.39 -8.93 20.84
CA ASP A 54 -2.69 -8.62 20.25
C ASP A 54 -2.68 -8.88 18.74
N GLN A 55 -3.79 -9.44 18.26
CA GLN A 55 -4.00 -9.71 16.85
C GLN A 55 -5.09 -8.77 16.32
N VAL A 56 -4.68 -7.61 15.80
CA VAL A 56 -5.60 -6.64 15.19
C VAL A 56 -5.91 -7.07 13.76
N THR A 57 -7.18 -6.98 13.36
CA THR A 57 -7.62 -7.33 12.00
C THR A 57 -7.85 -6.08 11.15
N HIS A 58 -7.36 -6.13 9.92
CA HIS A 58 -7.50 -5.04 8.96
C HIS A 58 -8.23 -5.51 7.70
N SER A 59 -9.03 -4.64 7.09
CA SER A 59 -9.67 -4.92 5.80
C SER A 59 -8.63 -5.00 4.68
N SER A 60 -8.95 -5.70 3.59
CA SER A 60 -8.06 -5.79 2.42
C SER A 60 -7.80 -4.43 1.76
N ILE A 61 -8.73 -3.47 1.88
CA ILE A 61 -8.57 -2.11 1.38
C ILE A 61 -7.55 -1.36 2.25
N HIS A 62 -7.66 -1.48 3.58
CA HIS A 62 -6.70 -0.92 4.52
C HIS A 62 -5.29 -1.42 4.24
N GLN A 63 -5.11 -2.74 4.16
CA GLN A 63 -3.81 -3.37 3.88
C GLN A 63 -3.20 -2.90 2.56
N ARG A 64 -4.00 -2.74 1.49
CA ARG A 64 -3.52 -2.25 0.19
C ARG A 64 -2.99 -0.81 0.28
N ARG A 65 -3.72 0.09 0.95
CA ARG A 65 -3.33 1.48 1.15
C ARG A 65 -2.05 1.58 1.97
N TRP A 66 -1.99 0.83 3.03
CA TRP A 66 -0.84 0.73 3.90
C TRP A 66 0.42 0.22 3.17
N HIS A 67 0.35 -0.92 2.47
CA HIS A 67 1.47 -1.43 1.68
C HIS A 67 1.96 -0.44 0.62
N TYR A 68 1.04 0.24 -0.05
CA TYR A 68 1.38 1.27 -1.03
C TYR A 68 2.16 2.43 -0.40
N LEU A 69 1.68 2.99 0.71
CA LEU A 69 2.36 4.09 1.40
C LEU A 69 3.73 3.65 1.93
N ARG A 70 3.80 2.50 2.55
CA ARG A 70 5.05 1.93 3.05
C ARG A 70 6.11 1.83 1.95
N GLU A 71 5.76 1.23 0.81
CA GLU A 71 6.70 1.05 -0.31
C GLU A 71 7.19 2.39 -0.87
N VAL A 72 6.28 3.37 -1.02
CA VAL A 72 6.65 4.71 -1.47
C VAL A 72 7.58 5.37 -0.46
N PHE A 73 7.25 5.34 0.84
CA PHE A 73 8.06 6.00 1.87
C PHE A 73 9.43 5.34 2.04
N GLU A 74 9.52 4.01 2.05
CA GLU A 74 10.81 3.29 2.10
C GLU A 74 11.73 3.73 0.95
N ARG A 75 11.17 3.90 -0.26
CA ARG A 75 11.93 4.37 -1.42
C ARG A 75 12.39 5.82 -1.27
N GLN A 76 11.54 6.69 -0.72
CA GLN A 76 11.87 8.11 -0.55
C GLN A 76 12.95 8.35 0.52
N VAL A 77 13.05 7.48 1.52
CA VAL A 77 14.06 7.59 2.58
C VAL A 77 15.25 6.65 2.38
N ALA A 78 15.32 5.93 1.26
CA ALA A 78 16.33 4.89 1.02
C ALA A 78 17.78 5.39 1.09
N ASP A 79 18.01 6.64 0.72
CA ASP A 79 19.35 7.27 0.73
C ASP A 79 19.80 7.69 2.14
N ASP A 80 18.90 7.69 3.14
CA ASP A 80 19.25 7.97 4.53
C ASP A 80 19.38 6.66 5.34
N PRO A 81 20.60 6.23 5.68
CA PRO A 81 20.81 5.00 6.43
C PRO A 81 20.25 5.03 7.85
N SER A 82 20.00 6.24 8.41
CA SER A 82 19.40 6.44 9.73
C SER A 82 17.88 6.47 9.71
N ALA A 83 17.26 6.46 8.53
CA ALA A 83 15.81 6.48 8.39
C ALA A 83 15.23 5.07 8.39
N VAL A 84 14.09 4.90 9.05
CA VAL A 84 13.30 3.67 9.04
C VAL A 84 11.83 4.00 8.82
N VAL A 85 11.17 3.13 8.08
CA VAL A 85 9.72 3.12 7.94
C VAL A 85 9.22 1.89 8.67
N LEU A 86 8.43 2.09 9.71
CA LEU A 86 7.87 1.00 10.53
C LEU A 86 6.37 0.98 10.38
N ASP A 87 5.84 -0.21 10.34
CA ASP A 87 4.43 -0.50 10.17
C ASP A 87 4.00 -1.56 11.17
N ASP A 88 2.82 -1.39 11.75
CA ASP A 88 2.27 -2.30 12.75
C ASP A 88 3.23 -2.59 13.92
N VAL A 89 4.08 -1.61 14.25
CA VAL A 89 5.03 -1.68 15.36
C VAL A 89 4.50 -0.82 16.49
N ARG A 90 4.34 -1.43 17.66
CA ARG A 90 3.95 -0.72 18.88
C ARG A 90 4.98 0.35 19.22
N ILE A 91 4.53 1.56 19.56
CA ILE A 91 5.41 2.65 20.03
C ILE A 91 5.13 2.97 21.49
N GLU A 92 6.19 3.06 22.28
CA GLU A 92 6.17 3.47 23.68
C GLU A 92 6.86 4.84 23.81
N TRP A 93 6.10 5.80 24.36
CA TRP A 93 6.50 7.18 24.43
C TRP A 93 7.36 7.48 25.64
N ASP A 94 8.18 8.53 25.56
CA ASP A 94 8.92 9.13 26.67
C ASP A 94 8.11 10.23 27.39
N VAL A 95 6.79 10.19 27.26
CA VAL A 95 5.86 11.16 27.85
C VAL A 95 5.14 10.48 29.02
N PRO A 96 5.19 11.06 30.25
CA PRO A 96 4.47 10.52 31.40
C PRO A 96 2.97 10.37 31.10
N ASP A 97 2.39 9.28 31.59
CA ASP A 97 0.96 8.94 31.49
C ASP A 97 0.42 8.74 30.07
N LEU A 98 1.25 8.89 29.03
CA LEU A 98 0.86 8.58 27.66
C LEU A 98 1.06 7.09 27.39
N ARG A 99 -0.05 6.38 27.22
CA ARG A 99 -0.05 4.95 26.91
C ARG A 99 0.56 4.67 25.53
N PRO A 100 1.12 3.48 25.31
CA PRO A 100 1.62 3.07 24.01
C PRO A 100 0.53 3.07 22.94
N HIS A 101 0.95 3.20 21.66
CA HIS A 101 0.08 3.16 20.48
C HIS A 101 0.61 2.15 19.45
N GLY A 102 -0.25 1.72 18.53
CA GLY A 102 0.09 0.95 17.33
C GLY A 102 -0.24 1.77 16.08
N PRO A 103 0.64 2.68 15.64
CA PRO A 103 0.43 3.42 14.40
C PRO A 103 0.45 2.49 13.20
N ASP A 104 -0.43 2.72 12.22
CA ASP A 104 -0.42 1.96 10.98
C ASP A 104 0.93 2.13 10.24
N LEU A 105 1.45 3.35 10.19
CA LEU A 105 2.72 3.64 9.53
C LEU A 105 3.43 4.81 10.20
N MET A 106 4.73 4.67 10.44
CA MET A 106 5.57 5.75 10.96
C MET A 106 6.92 5.83 10.27
N VAL A 107 7.42 7.05 10.11
CA VAL A 107 8.75 7.35 9.55
C VAL A 107 9.60 8.00 10.62
N ILE A 108 10.76 7.41 10.88
CA ILE A 108 11.67 7.81 11.96
C ILE A 108 13.06 8.06 11.36
N PHE A 109 13.71 9.15 11.75
CA PHE A 109 15.07 9.48 11.35
C PHE A 109 16.01 9.51 12.55
N GLY A 110 17.30 9.34 12.29
CA GLY A 110 18.33 9.39 13.33
C GLY A 110 18.44 8.12 14.16
N VAL A 111 17.91 7.01 13.69
CA VAL A 111 18.07 5.70 14.32
C VAL A 111 19.53 5.28 14.26
N ARG A 112 20.12 4.90 15.39
CA ARG A 112 21.55 4.53 15.49
C ARG A 112 21.84 3.18 14.86
N GLU A 113 20.95 2.22 15.06
CA GLU A 113 21.09 0.85 14.59
C GLU A 113 19.73 0.31 14.17
N ARG A 114 19.63 -0.28 12.98
CA ARG A 114 18.40 -0.93 12.53
C ARG A 114 18.24 -2.27 13.24
N LYS A 115 17.12 -2.46 13.91
CA LYS A 115 16.73 -3.66 14.65
C LYS A 115 15.41 -4.21 14.10
N ASN A 116 15.05 -5.38 14.57
CA ASN A 116 13.68 -5.88 14.41
C ASN A 116 12.87 -5.46 15.65
N TRP A 117 12.13 -4.37 15.56
CA TRP A 117 11.30 -3.87 16.67
C TRP A 117 9.94 -4.59 16.68
N SER A 118 9.57 -5.17 17.81
CA SER A 118 8.17 -5.44 18.17
C SER A 118 7.56 -4.22 18.89
N THR A 119 8.40 -3.51 19.64
CA THR A 119 8.07 -2.23 20.28
C THR A 119 9.21 -1.24 20.09
N PHE A 120 8.89 -0.06 19.53
CA PHE A 120 9.82 1.05 19.42
C PHE A 120 9.71 1.93 20.68
N ARG A 121 10.77 1.96 21.50
CA ARG A 121 10.80 2.75 22.74
C ARG A 121 11.52 4.06 22.51
N VAL A 122 10.78 5.16 22.48
CA VAL A 122 11.32 6.51 22.23
C VAL A 122 12.41 6.87 23.23
N ALA A 123 12.23 6.53 24.51
CA ALA A 123 13.22 6.82 25.57
C ALA A 123 14.54 6.07 25.34
N GLU A 124 14.54 4.86 24.81
CA GLU A 124 15.74 4.05 24.56
C GLU A 124 16.44 4.46 23.25
N GLU A 125 15.67 4.68 22.21
CA GLU A 125 16.18 5.02 20.88
C GLU A 125 16.63 6.49 20.79
N GLY A 126 16.09 7.36 21.63
CA GLY A 126 16.42 8.79 21.70
C GLY A 126 15.89 9.61 20.51
N VAL A 127 15.04 9.01 19.69
CA VAL A 127 14.39 9.62 18.53
C VAL A 127 12.91 9.25 18.51
N ARG A 128 12.11 10.04 17.83
CA ARG A 128 10.67 9.83 17.67
C ARG A 128 10.23 9.91 16.21
N PRO A 129 9.04 9.41 15.84
CA PRO A 129 8.51 9.57 14.48
C PRO A 129 8.47 11.03 14.04
N ALA A 130 8.98 11.29 12.83
CA ALA A 130 8.83 12.56 12.15
C ALA A 130 7.49 12.66 11.39
N LEU A 131 6.92 11.51 11.07
CA LEU A 131 5.62 11.37 10.40
C LEU A 131 4.93 10.11 10.95
N ILE A 132 3.65 10.25 11.27
CA ILE A 132 2.73 9.12 11.50
C ILE A 132 1.59 9.24 10.50
N VAL A 133 1.19 8.11 9.92
CA VAL A 133 0.00 8.00 9.07
C VAL A 133 -0.91 6.93 9.64
N GLU A 134 -2.18 7.27 9.83
CA GLU A 134 -3.26 6.35 10.21
C GLU A 134 -4.25 6.20 9.07
N ILE A 135 -4.73 4.99 8.86
CA ILE A 135 -5.70 4.66 7.83
C ILE A 135 -6.97 4.18 8.53
N THR A 136 -7.96 5.04 8.64
CA THR A 136 -9.19 4.68 9.36
C THR A 136 -10.06 3.72 8.55
N SER A 137 -10.80 2.88 9.26
CA SER A 137 -11.94 2.15 8.72
C SER A 137 -13.24 2.89 9.04
N PRO A 138 -14.35 2.64 8.33
CA PRO A 138 -15.65 3.23 8.68
C PRO A 138 -16.08 2.91 10.12
N GLU A 139 -15.66 1.76 10.65
CA GLU A 139 -16.01 1.25 11.97
C GLU A 139 -15.24 1.95 13.11
N THR A 140 -13.97 2.33 12.89
CA THR A 140 -13.09 2.92 13.92
C THR A 140 -13.12 4.45 13.91
N ARG A 141 -13.71 5.07 12.89
CA ARG A 141 -13.65 6.48 12.56
C ARG A 141 -14.05 7.47 13.67
N GLY A 142 -15.05 7.11 14.50
CA GLY A 142 -15.69 8.11 15.38
C GLY A 142 -14.81 8.58 16.54
N HIS A 143 -13.94 7.74 17.02
CA HIS A 143 -13.10 8.01 18.21
C HIS A 143 -11.60 8.15 17.88
N ASP A 144 -11.11 7.47 16.83
CA ASP A 144 -9.71 7.48 16.42
C ASP A 144 -9.20 8.88 16.05
N VAL A 145 -10.02 9.61 15.31
CA VAL A 145 -9.63 10.91 14.73
C VAL A 145 -9.41 11.96 15.81
N MET A 146 -10.12 11.94 16.93
CA MET A 146 -9.97 12.96 17.98
C MET A 146 -8.91 12.57 19.03
N THR A 147 -8.99 11.36 19.56
CA THR A 147 -8.12 10.92 20.67
C THR A 147 -6.65 10.81 20.25
N LYS A 148 -6.37 10.22 19.07
CA LYS A 148 -4.99 10.09 18.57
C LYS A 148 -4.36 11.45 18.20
N VAL A 149 -5.15 12.44 17.78
CA VAL A 149 -4.65 13.81 17.51
C VAL A 149 -4.02 14.39 18.77
N ASP A 150 -4.74 14.35 19.90
CA ASP A 150 -4.25 14.90 21.17
C ASP A 150 -3.03 14.10 21.66
N HIS A 151 -3.05 12.78 21.54
CA HIS A 151 -1.95 11.91 21.98
C HIS A 151 -0.67 12.13 21.17
N TYR A 152 -0.76 12.24 19.84
CA TYR A 152 0.42 12.46 19.00
C TYR A 152 0.93 13.91 19.09
N GLU A 153 0.05 14.87 19.41
CA GLU A 153 0.47 16.22 19.80
C GLU A 153 1.30 16.17 21.09
N MET A 154 0.78 15.51 22.15
CA MET A 154 1.50 15.33 23.43
C MET A 154 2.83 14.60 23.24
N ALA A 155 2.86 13.61 22.36
CA ALA A 155 4.06 12.87 22.01
C ALA A 155 5.08 13.71 21.20
N GLY A 156 4.69 14.89 20.73
CA GLY A 156 5.56 15.78 19.95
C GLY A 156 5.86 15.27 18.54
N VAL A 157 4.93 14.58 17.91
CA VAL A 157 5.06 14.10 16.51
C VAL A 157 4.92 15.30 15.56
N PRO A 158 5.96 15.61 14.74
CA PRO A 158 5.94 16.82 13.91
C PRO A 158 4.85 16.84 12.83
N LEU A 159 4.54 15.67 12.23
CA LEU A 159 3.55 15.55 11.17
C LEU A 159 2.68 14.32 11.42
N TYR A 160 1.37 14.54 11.48
CA TYR A 160 0.38 13.48 11.64
C TYR A 160 -0.64 13.54 10.52
N VAL A 161 -0.93 12.43 9.87
CA VAL A 161 -1.83 12.34 8.72
C VAL A 161 -2.84 11.22 8.91
N ILE A 162 -4.09 11.51 8.61
CA ILE A 162 -5.20 10.56 8.65
C ILE A 162 -5.71 10.37 7.21
N VAL A 163 -5.65 9.13 6.76
CA VAL A 163 -6.31 8.65 5.54
C VAL A 163 -7.69 8.15 5.97
N ASP A 164 -8.66 9.06 5.97
CA ASP A 164 -9.99 8.83 6.53
C ASP A 164 -10.90 8.18 5.47
N ALA A 165 -11.31 6.93 5.71
CA ALA A 165 -12.31 6.26 4.89
C ALA A 165 -13.67 6.92 5.09
N VAL A 166 -14.25 7.43 4.02
CA VAL A 166 -15.55 8.12 4.02
C VAL A 166 -16.46 7.49 3.00
N GLU A 167 -17.75 7.56 3.27
CA GLU A 167 -18.79 7.24 2.30
C GLU A 167 -19.38 8.52 1.73
N ARG A 168 -19.37 8.67 0.40
CA ARG A 168 -19.99 9.78 -0.30
C ARG A 168 -21.04 9.25 -1.29
N ARG A 169 -22.31 9.55 -1.04
CA ARG A 169 -23.44 9.14 -1.91
C ARG A 169 -23.49 7.63 -2.15
N GLY A 170 -23.22 6.82 -1.12
CA GLY A 170 -23.19 5.36 -1.22
C GLY A 170 -21.97 4.78 -1.93
N GLN A 171 -20.94 5.60 -2.20
CA GLN A 171 -19.66 5.16 -2.76
C GLN A 171 -18.54 5.31 -1.73
N PRO A 172 -17.71 4.27 -1.54
CA PRO A 172 -16.52 4.38 -0.70
C PRO A 172 -15.55 5.41 -1.29
N GLY A 173 -14.95 6.20 -0.41
CA GLY A 173 -14.00 7.23 -0.79
C GLY A 173 -12.97 7.45 0.32
N VAL A 174 -12.12 8.44 0.11
CA VAL A 174 -11.06 8.82 1.06
C VAL A 174 -11.08 10.33 1.25
N ARG A 175 -10.81 10.75 2.47
CA ARG A 175 -10.49 12.13 2.82
C ARG A 175 -9.14 12.16 3.52
N LEU A 176 -8.31 13.13 3.21
CA LEU A 176 -7.04 13.36 3.88
C LEU A 176 -7.20 14.46 4.92
N ILE A 177 -6.67 14.22 6.12
CA ILE A 177 -6.57 15.21 7.19
C ILE A 177 -5.12 15.18 7.66
N GLY A 178 -4.47 16.34 7.68
CA GLY A 178 -3.09 16.47 8.15
C GLY A 178 -2.99 17.46 9.29
N TYR A 179 -2.06 17.20 10.21
CA TYR A 179 -1.71 18.09 11.32
C TYR A 179 -0.21 18.28 11.34
N THR A 180 0.22 19.53 11.49
CA THR A 180 1.62 19.89 11.70
C THR A 180 1.79 20.47 13.10
N LEU A 181 2.81 20.03 13.82
CA LEU A 181 3.11 20.52 15.15
C LEU A 181 3.74 21.91 15.09
N THR A 182 3.17 22.83 15.83
CA THR A 182 3.67 24.20 16.02
C THR A 182 3.93 24.44 17.52
N PRO A 183 4.59 25.54 17.92
CA PRO A 183 4.76 25.88 19.33
C PRO A 183 3.44 26.04 20.11
N GLU A 184 2.33 26.30 19.41
CA GLU A 184 1.00 26.45 20.00
C GLU A 184 0.17 25.18 19.94
N GLY A 185 0.73 24.05 19.47
CA GLY A 185 0.06 22.77 19.28
C GLY A 185 -0.16 22.43 17.82
N TYR A 186 -0.96 21.39 17.57
CA TYR A 186 -1.28 20.97 16.21
C TYR A 186 -2.11 22.01 15.47
N ARG A 187 -1.70 22.26 14.21
CA ARG A 187 -2.48 23.03 13.23
C ARG A 187 -2.80 22.13 12.05
N VAL A 188 -4.00 22.29 11.53
CA VAL A 188 -4.43 21.59 10.31
C VAL A 188 -3.49 21.97 9.17
N LEU A 189 -2.91 20.95 8.53
CA LEU A 189 -2.08 21.11 7.34
C LEU A 189 -2.96 21.51 6.15
N ALA A 190 -2.71 22.68 5.59
CA ALA A 190 -3.46 23.15 4.43
C ALA A 190 -3.12 22.33 3.19
N PRO A 191 -4.12 21.80 2.46
CA PRO A 191 -3.88 21.18 1.17
C PRO A 191 -3.52 22.22 0.11
N ASP A 192 -2.85 21.78 -0.95
CA ASP A 192 -2.63 22.60 -2.14
C ASP A 192 -3.94 22.78 -2.97
N ASP A 193 -3.85 23.50 -4.08
CA ASP A 193 -4.98 23.76 -4.98
C ASP A 193 -5.58 22.49 -5.62
N GLN A 194 -4.88 21.35 -5.54
CA GLN A 194 -5.34 20.04 -6.01
C GLN A 194 -5.84 19.14 -4.86
N GLY A 195 -5.91 19.68 -3.63
CA GLY A 195 -6.35 18.95 -2.45
C GLY A 195 -5.31 17.97 -1.90
N ARG A 196 -4.02 18.12 -2.24
CA ARG A 196 -2.94 17.24 -1.80
C ARG A 196 -2.25 17.82 -0.55
N LEU A 197 -1.76 16.94 0.32
CA LEU A 197 -0.98 17.27 1.50
C LEU A 197 0.52 17.04 1.21
N TRP A 198 1.35 18.03 1.56
CA TRP A 198 2.79 17.88 1.46
C TRP A 198 3.36 17.18 2.69
N LEU A 199 3.92 15.99 2.50
CA LEU A 199 4.56 15.20 3.56
C LEU A 199 6.07 15.46 3.54
N ALA A 200 6.49 16.53 4.21
CA ALA A 200 7.87 17.02 4.19
C ALA A 200 8.93 15.95 4.55
N PRO A 201 8.74 15.08 5.57
CA PRO A 201 9.75 14.09 5.95
C PRO A 201 10.07 13.09 4.83
N VAL A 202 9.11 12.76 3.98
CA VAL A 202 9.28 11.82 2.86
C VAL A 202 9.27 12.49 1.49
N ARG A 203 9.15 13.83 1.44
CA ARG A 203 9.16 14.64 0.21
C ARG A 203 8.12 14.19 -0.83
N VAL A 204 6.90 13.92 -0.36
CA VAL A 204 5.80 13.39 -1.17
C VAL A 204 4.58 14.28 -1.02
N TRP A 205 3.89 14.53 -2.13
CA TRP A 205 2.52 15.00 -2.12
C TRP A 205 1.58 13.80 -2.00
N LEU A 206 0.75 13.75 -0.95
CA LEU A 206 -0.30 12.76 -0.79
C LEU A 206 -1.62 13.34 -1.25
N GLY A 207 -2.27 12.73 -2.23
CA GLY A 207 -3.54 13.13 -2.79
C GLY A 207 -4.55 11.99 -2.87
N VAL A 208 -5.75 12.30 -3.40
CA VAL A 208 -6.79 11.33 -3.69
C VAL A 208 -7.18 11.44 -5.17
N ARG A 209 -7.23 10.31 -5.86
CA ARG A 209 -7.69 10.19 -7.25
C ARG A 209 -8.57 8.95 -7.39
N ASP A 210 -9.74 9.11 -7.98
CA ASP A 210 -10.71 8.02 -8.20
C ASP A 210 -11.09 7.25 -6.92
N GLY A 211 -11.14 7.96 -5.77
CA GLY A 211 -11.46 7.39 -4.47
C GLY A 211 -10.33 6.66 -3.76
N GLU A 212 -9.13 6.60 -4.37
CA GLU A 212 -7.94 5.98 -3.79
C GLU A 212 -6.83 7.00 -3.54
N ILE A 213 -5.95 6.70 -2.57
CA ILE A 213 -4.78 7.52 -2.28
C ILE A 213 -3.72 7.37 -3.37
N ILE A 214 -3.04 8.46 -3.64
CA ILE A 214 -1.92 8.48 -4.58
C ILE A 214 -0.84 9.45 -4.08
N CYS A 215 0.40 9.00 -4.17
CA CYS A 215 1.58 9.80 -3.88
C CYS A 215 2.14 10.40 -5.17
N TYR A 216 2.65 11.62 -5.07
CA TYR A 216 3.33 12.29 -6.16
C TYR A 216 4.69 12.80 -5.69
N ASP A 217 5.66 12.85 -6.60
CA ASP A 217 6.95 13.50 -6.34
C ASP A 217 6.80 15.03 -6.27
N GLU A 218 7.90 15.72 -6.00
CA GLU A 218 7.94 17.21 -5.94
C GLU A 218 7.52 17.87 -7.24
N SER A 219 7.70 17.21 -8.39
CA SER A 219 7.28 17.71 -9.69
C SER A 219 5.81 17.45 -10.01
N GLY A 220 5.09 16.74 -9.12
CA GLY A 220 3.69 16.37 -9.29
C GLY A 220 3.48 15.12 -10.16
N ARG A 221 4.53 14.34 -10.43
CA ARG A 221 4.40 13.05 -11.14
C ARG A 221 3.96 11.98 -10.14
N PRO A 222 2.99 11.13 -10.51
CA PRO A 222 2.56 10.06 -9.62
C PRO A 222 3.69 9.05 -9.37
N LEU A 223 3.78 8.62 -8.12
CA LEU A 223 4.66 7.54 -7.68
C LEU A 223 3.83 6.25 -7.68
N GLY A 224 4.21 5.28 -8.50
CA GLY A 224 3.59 3.94 -8.51
C GLY A 224 4.14 3.06 -7.40
N ASP A 225 3.34 2.09 -6.99
CA ASP A 225 3.84 0.97 -6.22
C ASP A 225 4.67 0.02 -7.11
N HIS A 226 5.49 -0.83 -6.52
CA HIS A 226 6.33 -1.78 -7.26
C HIS A 226 5.51 -2.72 -8.14
N LEU A 227 4.36 -3.19 -7.66
CA LEU A 227 3.47 -4.09 -8.41
C LEU A 227 2.85 -3.39 -9.62
N ALA A 228 2.44 -2.12 -9.49
CA ALA A 228 1.94 -1.33 -10.62
C ALA A 228 3.03 -1.11 -11.67
N LEU A 229 4.27 -0.83 -11.24
CA LEU A 229 5.41 -0.69 -12.15
C LEU A 229 5.71 -1.99 -12.89
N VAL A 230 5.75 -3.12 -12.18
CA VAL A 230 5.97 -4.46 -12.80
C VAL A 230 4.88 -4.78 -13.81
N ARG A 231 3.61 -4.50 -13.49
CA ARG A 231 2.49 -4.70 -14.43
C ARG A 231 2.64 -3.83 -15.67
N ALA A 232 2.94 -2.53 -15.50
CA ALA A 232 3.15 -1.62 -16.61
C ALA A 232 4.29 -2.08 -17.55
N LEU A 233 5.41 -2.55 -16.99
CA LEU A 233 6.51 -3.11 -17.75
C LEU A 233 6.12 -4.39 -18.52
N GLN A 234 5.35 -5.27 -17.88
CA GLN A 234 4.85 -6.48 -18.53
C GLN A 234 3.89 -6.17 -19.67
N GLU A 235 2.99 -5.21 -19.49
CA GLU A 235 2.05 -4.75 -20.53
C GLU A 235 2.80 -4.13 -21.72
N GLU A 236 3.82 -3.31 -21.46
CA GLU A 236 4.66 -2.72 -22.49
C GLU A 236 5.45 -3.79 -23.28
N GLU A 237 6.04 -4.75 -22.58
CA GLU A 237 6.77 -5.86 -23.23
C GLU A 237 5.84 -6.74 -24.07
N GLN A 238 4.63 -7.02 -23.57
CA GLN A 238 3.61 -7.76 -24.31
C GLN A 238 3.20 -6.98 -25.59
N ALA A 239 2.91 -5.70 -25.48
CA ALA A 239 2.54 -4.85 -26.61
C ALA A 239 3.65 -4.80 -27.67
N ARG A 240 4.94 -4.72 -27.24
CA ARG A 240 6.08 -4.76 -28.13
C ARG A 240 6.18 -6.08 -28.87
N ARG A 241 6.05 -7.23 -28.19
CA ARG A 241 6.07 -8.58 -28.82
C ARG A 241 4.97 -8.74 -29.86
N GLU A 242 3.77 -8.24 -29.58
CA GLU A 242 2.65 -8.27 -30.52
C GLU A 242 2.88 -7.36 -31.73
N ALA A 243 3.52 -6.20 -31.54
CA ALA A 243 3.88 -5.32 -32.65
C ALA A 243 4.96 -5.97 -33.55
N GLU A 244 5.98 -6.59 -32.96
CA GLU A 244 7.03 -7.32 -33.69
C GLU A 244 6.46 -8.50 -34.48
N ALA A 245 5.54 -9.28 -33.89
CA ALA A 245 4.87 -10.39 -34.57
C ALA A 245 4.03 -9.93 -35.77
N ARG A 246 3.27 -8.81 -35.60
CA ARG A 246 2.51 -8.20 -36.71
C ARG A 246 3.40 -7.68 -37.83
N ALA A 247 4.53 -7.09 -37.49
CA ALA A 247 5.50 -6.61 -38.49
C ALA A 247 6.10 -7.78 -39.29
N MET A 248 6.49 -8.88 -38.64
CA MET A 248 7.03 -10.08 -39.30
C MET A 248 5.98 -10.75 -40.23
N GLU A 249 4.72 -10.81 -39.78
CA GLU A 249 3.62 -11.34 -40.61
C GLU A 249 3.38 -10.46 -41.85
N ALA A 250 3.40 -9.13 -41.70
CA ALA A 250 3.27 -8.18 -42.78
C ALA A 250 4.44 -8.31 -43.81
N GLU A 251 5.67 -8.46 -43.35
CA GLU A 251 6.84 -8.68 -44.20
C GLU A 251 6.75 -10.01 -44.94
N THR A 252 6.30 -11.07 -44.28
CA THR A 252 6.08 -12.39 -44.90
C THR A 252 5.03 -12.31 -46.02
N ARG A 253 3.91 -11.61 -45.78
CA ARG A 253 2.86 -11.39 -46.79
C ARG A 253 3.39 -10.54 -47.96
N ALA A 254 4.10 -9.47 -47.70
CA ALA A 254 4.67 -8.62 -48.74
C ALA A 254 5.64 -9.43 -49.64
N THR A 255 6.50 -10.25 -49.03
CA THR A 255 7.43 -11.13 -49.75
C THR A 255 6.69 -12.18 -50.60
N ALA A 256 5.63 -12.77 -50.09
CA ALA A 256 4.81 -13.72 -50.82
C ALA A 256 4.08 -13.06 -52.02
N GLU A 257 3.52 -11.87 -51.80
CA GLU A 257 2.91 -11.07 -52.90
C GLU A 257 3.90 -10.70 -53.95
N GLN A 258 5.09 -10.26 -53.58
CA GLN A 258 6.16 -9.92 -54.52
C GLN A 258 6.58 -11.13 -55.38
N ARG A 259 6.72 -12.32 -54.79
CA ARG A 259 7.01 -13.57 -55.49
C ARG A 259 5.88 -13.96 -56.45
N ALA A 260 4.62 -13.87 -55.98
CA ALA A 260 3.46 -14.18 -56.82
C ALA A 260 3.37 -13.22 -58.05
N ARG A 261 3.62 -11.92 -57.82
CA ARG A 261 3.63 -10.95 -58.89
C ARG A 261 4.75 -11.22 -59.90
N ALA A 262 5.97 -11.50 -59.47
CA ALA A 262 7.09 -11.86 -60.33
C ALA A 262 6.81 -13.13 -61.17
N ALA A 263 6.17 -14.15 -60.56
CA ALA A 263 5.76 -15.37 -61.26
C ALA A 263 4.68 -15.11 -62.34
N ALA A 264 3.71 -14.26 -62.02
CA ALA A 264 2.67 -13.86 -62.99
C ALA A 264 3.27 -13.06 -64.16
N GLU A 265 4.17 -12.12 -63.91
CA GLU A 265 4.86 -11.35 -64.96
C GLU A 265 5.76 -12.25 -65.85
N ALA A 266 6.42 -13.28 -65.27
CA ALA A 266 7.18 -14.25 -66.04
C ALA A 266 6.25 -15.07 -66.95
N ARG A 267 5.10 -15.49 -66.44
CA ARG A 267 4.11 -16.26 -67.21
C ARG A 267 3.51 -15.46 -68.35
N VAL A 268 3.25 -14.17 -68.18
CA VAL A 268 2.79 -13.26 -69.22
C VAL A 268 3.85 -13.20 -70.37
N ARG A 269 5.12 -13.04 -70.03
CA ARG A 269 6.21 -13.01 -71.00
C ARG A 269 6.32 -14.32 -71.80
N GLU A 270 6.22 -15.46 -71.15
CA GLU A 270 6.22 -16.78 -71.82
C GLU A 270 5.06 -16.88 -72.82
N LEU A 271 3.87 -16.46 -72.45
CA LEU A 271 2.71 -16.50 -73.32
C LEU A 271 2.81 -15.54 -74.49
N GLU A 272 3.36 -14.34 -74.30
CA GLU A 272 3.64 -13.36 -75.37
C GLU A 272 4.67 -13.90 -76.39
N GLU A 273 5.74 -14.55 -75.90
CA GLU A 273 6.71 -15.18 -76.77
C GLU A 273 6.11 -16.36 -77.54
N ALA A 274 5.31 -17.21 -76.95
CA ALA A 274 4.62 -18.27 -77.61
C ALA A 274 3.65 -17.79 -78.68
N LEU A 275 2.92 -16.71 -78.40
CA LEU A 275 2.05 -16.07 -79.38
C LEU A 275 2.80 -15.50 -80.59
N ARG A 276 3.93 -14.84 -80.40
CA ARG A 276 4.80 -14.31 -81.49
C ARG A 276 5.32 -15.45 -82.37
N ARG A 277 5.76 -16.60 -81.77
CA ARG A 277 6.22 -17.74 -82.52
C ARG A 277 5.11 -18.37 -83.39
N THR A 278 3.88 -18.43 -82.89
CA THR A 278 2.73 -18.92 -83.63
C THR A 278 2.36 -17.97 -84.78
N GLN A 279 2.44 -16.64 -84.58
CA GLN A 279 2.14 -15.69 -85.65
C GLN A 279 3.22 -15.63 -86.72
N GLN A 280 4.46 -16.04 -86.48
CA GLN A 280 5.54 -16.11 -87.48
C GLN A 280 5.53 -17.37 -88.32
N ASN A 281 4.78 -18.41 -87.89
CA ASN A 281 4.67 -19.70 -88.60
C ASN A 281 3.36 -19.82 -89.35
N LEU A 282 2.55 -18.79 -89.50
CA LEU A 282 1.38 -18.61 -90.33
C LEU A 282 1.69 -17.75 -91.54
#